data_341e10be92841449d1da5ea58272c0dd
#
_entry.id   341e10be92841449d1da5ea58272c0dd
#
_cell.length_a   1.000
_cell.length_b   1.000
_cell.length_c   1.000
_cell.angle_alpha   90.00
_cell.angle_beta   90.00
_cell.angle_gamma   90.00
#
_symmetry.space_group_name_H-M   'P 1'
#
loop_
_entity.id
_entity.type
_entity.pdbx_description
1 polymer ?
#
loop_
_entity_poly.entity_id
_entity_poly.type
_entity_poly.pdbx_seq_one_letter_code
_entity_poly.pdbx_strand_id
1 'polypeptide(L)'
;MAKKFVVAMMMHETNTFSPLPTPMDSFARSGALAGPTSIKDSEGTNTSLGGFIEVARKAGADFTVPMAASAHPSGLVTKAAYEQMTTAIVDEVRKGCDAVLLALHGAMVAEHYDDGEGELLNRIRKIGRAHV
;
A
#
# COMPACT_ATOMS: atom_id res chain seq x y z
N MET A 1 -20.35 -6.07 -16.35
CA MET A 1 -18.88 -6.22 -16.18
C MET A 1 -18.51 -6.22 -14.70
N ALA A 2 -17.55 -7.02 -14.33
CA ALA A 2 -17.07 -7.06 -12.96
C ALA A 2 -16.46 -5.69 -12.56
N LYS A 3 -16.65 -5.29 -11.30
CA LYS A 3 -15.94 -4.16 -10.72
C LYS A 3 -14.45 -4.47 -10.64
N LYS A 4 -13.64 -3.43 -10.68
CA LYS A 4 -12.19 -3.53 -10.65
C LYS A 4 -11.65 -2.80 -9.41
N PHE A 5 -10.98 -3.53 -8.52
CA PHE A 5 -10.42 -2.98 -7.29
C PHE A 5 -8.89 -2.97 -7.34
N VAL A 6 -8.31 -1.93 -6.79
CA VAL A 6 -6.89 -1.91 -6.43
C VAL A 6 -6.80 -2.08 -4.93
N VAL A 7 -6.07 -3.11 -4.49
CA VAL A 7 -5.90 -3.45 -3.08
C VAL A 7 -4.43 -3.31 -2.74
N ALA A 8 -4.10 -2.54 -1.72
CA ALA A 8 -2.70 -2.34 -1.36
C ALA A 8 -2.50 -2.21 0.15
N MET A 9 -1.29 -2.51 0.56
CA MET A 9 -0.82 -2.31 1.93
C MET A 9 0.50 -1.55 1.90
N MET A 10 0.60 -0.51 2.72
CA MET A 10 1.82 0.27 2.95
C MET A 10 1.83 0.67 4.42
N MET A 11 2.41 -0.16 5.27
CA MET A 11 2.32 -0.02 6.72
C MET A 11 3.69 0.14 7.35
N HIS A 12 3.85 1.23 8.09
CA HIS A 12 5.01 1.46 8.92
C HIS A 12 4.65 2.36 10.10
N GLU A 13 5.08 1.99 11.28
CA GLU A 13 5.02 2.82 12.46
C GLU A 13 6.39 3.44 12.68
N THR A 14 6.58 4.67 12.20
CA THR A 14 7.86 5.34 12.25
C THR A 14 8.15 5.86 13.66
N ASN A 15 9.37 5.58 14.13
CA ASN A 15 9.93 6.20 15.33
C ASN A 15 10.92 7.29 14.92
N THR A 16 10.50 8.54 14.99
CA THR A 16 11.32 9.68 14.56
C THR A 16 12.55 9.90 15.45
N PHE A 17 12.63 9.28 16.61
CA PHE A 17 13.81 9.30 17.47
C PHE A 17 14.86 8.26 17.10
N SER A 18 14.50 7.28 16.27
CA SER A 18 15.45 6.27 15.83
C SER A 18 16.37 6.84 14.75
N PRO A 19 17.70 6.66 14.88
CA PRO A 19 18.66 7.09 13.86
C PRO A 19 18.74 6.11 12.68
N LEU A 20 18.11 4.93 12.78
CA LEU A 20 18.19 3.89 11.77
C LEU A 20 17.09 4.10 10.73
N PRO A 21 17.42 4.41 9.47
CA PRO A 21 16.42 4.58 8.42
C PRO A 21 15.73 3.25 8.10
N THR A 22 14.56 3.35 7.47
CA THR A 22 13.78 2.19 7.01
C THR A 22 13.83 2.15 5.48
N PRO A 23 14.77 1.38 4.89
CA PRO A 23 14.88 1.23 3.45
C PRO A 23 13.91 0.18 2.91
N MET A 24 13.84 0.03 1.59
CA MET A 24 12.96 -0.95 0.93
C MET A 24 13.21 -2.38 1.38
N ASP A 25 14.47 -2.74 1.67
CA ASP A 25 14.83 -4.07 2.16
C ASP A 25 14.09 -4.45 3.45
N SER A 26 13.80 -3.48 4.31
CA SER A 26 13.04 -3.71 5.55
C SER A 26 11.60 -4.16 5.26
N PHE A 27 10.99 -3.60 4.23
CA PHE A 27 9.65 -4.00 3.78
C PHE A 27 9.67 -5.36 3.07
N ALA A 28 10.72 -5.64 2.31
CA ALA A 28 10.85 -6.91 1.59
C ALA A 28 10.99 -8.13 2.52
N ARG A 29 11.44 -7.93 3.75
CA ARG A 29 11.60 -9.03 4.73
C ARG A 29 10.26 -9.59 5.22
N SER A 30 9.18 -8.85 5.10
CA SER A 30 7.88 -9.25 5.64
C SER A 30 7.10 -10.19 4.72
N GLY A 31 7.60 -10.47 3.53
CA GLY A 31 6.96 -11.38 2.57
C GLY A 31 6.92 -10.81 1.16
N ALA A 32 6.10 -11.40 0.32
CA ALA A 32 5.94 -10.97 -1.07
C ALA A 32 5.33 -9.57 -1.15
N LEU A 33 5.98 -8.68 -1.89
CA LEU A 33 5.61 -7.26 -1.97
C LEU A 33 4.45 -6.98 -2.92
N ALA A 34 4.10 -7.89 -3.82
CA ALA A 34 3.04 -7.63 -4.80
C ALA A 34 2.57 -8.91 -5.50
N GLY A 35 1.48 -8.79 -6.25
CA GLY A 35 1.00 -9.77 -7.21
C GLY A 35 0.42 -11.04 -6.61
N PRO A 36 0.32 -12.12 -7.42
CA PRO A 36 -0.33 -13.36 -6.99
C PRO A 36 0.23 -14.00 -5.74
N THR A 37 1.53 -13.88 -5.49
CA THR A 37 2.16 -14.42 -4.28
C THR A 37 1.68 -13.71 -3.03
N SER A 38 1.58 -12.37 -3.07
CA SER A 38 1.06 -11.60 -1.93
C SER A 38 -0.42 -11.91 -1.66
N ILE A 39 -1.20 -12.14 -2.70
CA ILE A 39 -2.60 -12.55 -2.59
C ILE A 39 -2.68 -13.91 -1.89
N LYS A 40 -1.91 -14.88 -2.36
CA LYS A 40 -1.88 -16.23 -1.78
C LYS A 40 -1.45 -16.21 -0.31
N ASP A 41 -0.45 -15.41 0.04
CA ASP A 41 0.06 -15.32 1.40
C ASP A 41 -0.95 -14.67 2.36
N SER A 42 -1.80 -13.79 1.87
CA SER A 42 -2.74 -13.00 2.68
C SER A 42 -4.16 -13.57 2.69
N GLU A 43 -4.55 -14.30 1.66
CA GLU A 43 -5.91 -14.84 1.52
C GLU A 43 -6.22 -15.83 2.65
N GLY A 44 -7.38 -15.66 3.29
CA GLY A 44 -7.80 -16.50 4.40
C GLY A 44 -7.11 -16.18 5.73
N THR A 45 -6.30 -15.12 5.78
CA THR A 45 -5.66 -14.67 7.03
C THR A 45 -6.50 -13.62 7.74
N ASN A 46 -6.31 -13.49 9.05
CA ASN A 46 -6.97 -12.47 9.86
C ASN A 46 -6.16 -11.15 9.84
N THR A 47 -5.92 -10.63 8.64
CA THR A 47 -5.20 -9.37 8.39
C THR A 47 -6.07 -8.40 7.60
N SER A 48 -5.72 -7.12 7.60
CA SER A 48 -6.44 -6.11 6.80
C SER A 48 -6.42 -6.45 5.31
N LEU A 49 -5.26 -6.87 4.80
CA LEU A 49 -5.14 -7.26 3.39
C LEU A 49 -5.98 -8.51 3.08
N GLY A 50 -5.95 -9.51 3.96
CA GLY A 50 -6.80 -10.70 3.84
C GLY A 50 -8.27 -10.35 3.82
N GLY A 51 -8.71 -9.43 4.68
CA GLY A 51 -10.09 -8.93 4.72
C GLY A 51 -10.49 -8.22 3.43
N PHE A 52 -9.63 -7.38 2.87
CA PHE A 52 -9.88 -6.72 1.60
C PHE A 52 -10.02 -7.72 0.43
N ILE A 53 -9.16 -8.74 0.40
CA ILE A 53 -9.24 -9.80 -0.60
C ILE A 53 -10.58 -10.55 -0.48
N GLU A 54 -10.99 -10.87 0.74
CA GLU A 54 -12.28 -11.52 0.99
C GLU A 54 -13.46 -10.68 0.49
N VAL A 55 -13.45 -9.39 0.78
CA VAL A 55 -14.49 -8.46 0.30
C VAL A 55 -14.51 -8.41 -1.24
N ALA A 56 -13.35 -8.31 -1.87
CA ALA A 56 -13.26 -8.31 -3.33
C ALA A 56 -13.81 -9.61 -3.94
N ARG A 57 -13.47 -10.75 -3.36
CA ARG A 57 -13.97 -12.08 -3.80
C ARG A 57 -15.48 -12.16 -3.66
N LYS A 58 -16.05 -11.78 -2.52
CA LYS A 58 -17.49 -11.79 -2.27
C LYS A 58 -18.25 -10.85 -3.20
N ALA A 59 -17.65 -9.72 -3.57
CA ALA A 59 -18.24 -8.78 -4.51
C ALA A 59 -18.14 -9.25 -5.98
N GLY A 60 -17.45 -10.36 -6.26
CA GLY A 60 -17.17 -10.80 -7.62
C GLY A 60 -16.31 -9.80 -8.39
N ALA A 61 -15.51 -9.01 -7.69
CA ALA A 61 -14.67 -8.00 -8.31
C ALA A 61 -13.36 -8.60 -8.81
N ASP A 62 -12.87 -8.10 -9.94
CA ASP A 62 -11.48 -8.28 -10.31
C ASP A 62 -10.62 -7.38 -9.43
N PHE A 63 -9.45 -7.83 -9.03
CA PHE A 63 -8.56 -6.99 -8.23
C PHE A 63 -7.08 -7.28 -8.48
N THR A 64 -6.27 -6.29 -8.20
CA THR A 64 -4.81 -6.38 -8.24
C THR A 64 -4.22 -5.91 -6.92
N VAL A 65 -3.03 -6.42 -6.59
CA VAL A 65 -2.26 -6.01 -5.42
C VAL A 65 -0.91 -5.49 -5.91
N PRO A 66 -0.82 -4.18 -6.20
CA PRO A 66 0.42 -3.58 -6.70
C PRO A 66 1.50 -3.44 -5.62
N MET A 67 1.08 -3.41 -4.36
CA MET A 67 2.01 -3.30 -3.22
C MET A 67 1.37 -3.92 -1.97
N ALA A 68 2.16 -4.73 -1.27
CA ALA A 68 1.81 -5.34 0.00
C ALA A 68 3.01 -5.21 0.94
N ALA A 69 3.28 -3.98 1.38
CA ALA A 69 4.48 -3.64 2.14
C ALA A 69 4.17 -3.36 3.61
N SER A 70 4.95 -3.99 4.48
CA SER A 70 4.94 -3.73 5.92
C SER A 70 6.37 -3.91 6.45
N ALA A 71 6.76 -3.06 7.40
CA ALA A 71 8.06 -3.19 8.07
C ALA A 71 7.91 -2.93 9.56
N HIS A 72 8.81 -3.54 10.35
CA HIS A 72 8.87 -3.28 11.78
C HIS A 72 9.20 -1.81 12.07
N PRO A 73 8.74 -1.28 13.22
CA PRO A 73 9.05 0.08 13.62
C PRO A 73 10.56 0.36 13.60
N SER A 74 10.93 1.47 12.97
CA SER A 74 12.29 1.98 12.86
C SER A 74 12.23 3.46 12.51
N GLY A 75 13.34 4.07 12.12
CA GLY A 75 13.40 5.49 11.75
C GLY A 75 12.68 5.82 10.45
N LEU A 76 12.98 6.99 9.91
CA LEU A 76 12.32 7.52 8.72
C LEU A 76 12.38 6.53 7.55
N VAL A 77 11.26 6.38 6.84
CA VAL A 77 11.23 5.64 5.58
C VAL A 77 12.06 6.42 4.56
N THR A 78 12.99 5.73 3.90
CA THR A 78 13.84 6.40 2.91
C THR A 78 13.00 6.93 1.75
N LYS A 79 13.46 8.03 1.15
CA LYS A 79 12.81 8.60 -0.03
C LYS A 79 12.64 7.55 -1.13
N ALA A 80 13.68 6.77 -1.41
CA ALA A 80 13.66 5.73 -2.43
C ALA A 80 12.59 4.66 -2.14
N ALA A 81 12.50 4.17 -0.90
CA ALA A 81 11.49 3.19 -0.50
C ALA A 81 10.07 3.76 -0.60
N TYR A 82 9.88 4.96 -0.08
CA TYR A 82 8.58 5.63 -0.14
C TYR A 82 8.10 5.81 -1.59
N GLU A 83 8.96 6.35 -2.45
CA GLU A 83 8.59 6.58 -3.85
C GLU A 83 8.36 5.27 -4.61
N GLN A 84 9.13 4.22 -4.34
CA GLN A 84 8.90 2.91 -4.94
C GLN A 84 7.53 2.34 -4.58
N MET A 85 7.16 2.38 -3.31
CA MET A 85 5.88 1.86 -2.84
C MET A 85 4.71 2.68 -3.37
N THR A 86 4.78 3.99 -3.24
CA THR A 86 3.69 4.88 -3.67
C THR A 86 3.51 4.90 -5.18
N THR A 87 4.60 4.89 -5.94
CA THR A 87 4.55 4.83 -7.41
C THR A 87 3.86 3.57 -7.89
N ALA A 88 4.17 2.41 -7.30
CA ALA A 88 3.54 1.15 -7.66
C ALA A 88 2.00 1.21 -7.45
N ILE A 89 1.56 1.78 -6.34
CA ILE A 89 0.12 1.92 -6.04
C ILE A 89 -0.53 2.92 -7.00
N VAL A 90 0.05 4.10 -7.14
CA VAL A 90 -0.50 5.19 -7.96
C VAL A 90 -0.57 4.81 -9.44
N ASP A 91 0.45 4.16 -9.96
CA ASP A 91 0.46 3.72 -11.36
C ASP A 91 -0.64 2.69 -11.65
N GLU A 92 -0.90 1.78 -10.70
CA GLU A 92 -2.00 0.83 -10.85
C GLU A 92 -3.37 1.51 -10.83
N VAL A 93 -3.56 2.49 -9.93
CA VAL A 93 -4.80 3.28 -9.87
C VAL A 93 -5.02 4.06 -11.17
N ARG A 94 -3.95 4.58 -11.79
CA ARG A 94 -4.04 5.31 -13.06
C ARG A 94 -4.56 4.48 -14.22
N LYS A 95 -4.43 3.18 -14.17
CA LYS A 95 -5.00 2.27 -15.19
C LYS A 95 -6.54 2.24 -15.17
N GLY A 96 -7.14 2.79 -14.13
CA GLY A 96 -8.59 2.82 -13.91
C GLY A 96 -9.05 1.72 -12.96
N CYS A 97 -9.88 2.09 -12.02
CA CYS A 97 -10.51 1.17 -11.06
C CYS A 97 -11.80 1.77 -10.52
N ASP A 98 -12.65 0.92 -9.95
CA ASP A 98 -13.89 1.34 -9.30
C ASP A 98 -13.69 1.67 -7.81
N ALA A 99 -12.69 1.06 -7.18
CA ALA A 99 -12.37 1.29 -5.78
C ALA A 99 -10.90 1.02 -5.49
N VAL A 100 -10.39 1.72 -4.48
CA VAL A 100 -9.04 1.52 -3.92
C VAL A 100 -9.19 1.16 -2.45
N LEU A 101 -8.69 0.01 -2.05
CA LEU A 101 -8.70 -0.48 -0.67
C LEU A 101 -7.28 -0.45 -0.12
N LEU A 102 -7.04 0.40 0.87
CA LEU A 102 -5.70 0.64 1.41
C LEU A 102 -5.60 0.23 2.87
N ALA A 103 -4.66 -0.64 3.18
CA ALA A 103 -4.24 -0.94 4.54
C ALA A 103 -3.04 -0.04 4.88
N LEU A 104 -3.29 0.97 5.70
CA LEU A 104 -2.31 1.96 6.15
C LEU A 104 -2.23 1.94 7.67
N HIS A 105 -1.09 2.35 8.22
CA HIS A 105 -0.91 2.46 9.68
C HIS A 105 -1.37 3.82 10.22
N GLY A 106 -1.06 4.89 9.49
CA GLY A 106 -1.34 6.26 9.90
C GLY A 106 -0.19 6.94 10.65
N ALA A 107 0.97 6.29 10.72
CA ALA A 107 2.14 6.77 11.46
C ALA A 107 3.43 6.74 10.64
N MET A 108 3.32 6.73 9.31
CA MET A 108 4.49 6.72 8.45
C MET A 108 5.04 8.14 8.25
N VAL A 109 6.32 8.30 8.59
CA VAL A 109 7.11 9.50 8.29
C VAL A 109 8.23 9.09 7.33
N ALA A 110 8.30 9.75 6.19
CA ALA A 110 9.36 9.55 5.22
C ALA A 110 10.40 10.69 5.31
N GLU A 111 11.54 10.49 4.68
CA GLU A 111 12.61 11.51 4.69
C GLU A 111 12.15 12.85 4.13
N HIS A 112 11.20 12.85 3.20
CA HIS A 112 10.73 14.03 2.46
C HIS A 112 9.25 14.35 2.65
N TYR A 113 8.52 13.58 3.47
CA TYR A 113 7.12 13.84 3.83
C TYR A 113 6.86 13.50 5.28
N ASP A 114 6.37 14.45 6.04
CA ASP A 114 6.00 14.25 7.45
C ASP A 114 4.76 13.35 7.60
N ASP A 115 3.85 13.41 6.63
CA ASP A 115 2.65 12.59 6.56
C ASP A 115 2.70 11.71 5.31
N GLY A 116 3.31 10.54 5.43
CA GLY A 116 3.48 9.63 4.31
C GLY A 116 2.17 9.08 3.77
N GLU A 117 1.22 8.76 4.64
CA GLU A 117 -0.09 8.26 4.21
C GLU A 117 -0.92 9.36 3.58
N GLY A 118 -0.92 10.55 4.15
CA GLY A 118 -1.64 11.69 3.60
C GLY A 118 -1.20 12.05 2.20
N GLU A 119 0.11 12.00 1.92
CA GLU A 119 0.62 12.25 0.57
C GLU A 119 0.19 11.16 -0.43
N LEU A 120 0.20 9.89 -0.04
CA LEU A 120 -0.31 8.81 -0.89
C LEU A 120 -1.79 9.04 -1.23
N LEU A 121 -2.61 9.33 -0.23
CA LEU A 121 -4.03 9.61 -0.43
C LEU A 121 -4.25 10.81 -1.34
N ASN A 122 -3.45 11.85 -1.18
CA ASN A 122 -3.51 13.05 -2.02
C ASN A 122 -3.19 12.74 -3.48
N ARG A 123 -2.16 11.93 -3.75
CA ARG A 123 -1.80 11.49 -5.10
C ARG A 123 -2.92 10.70 -5.76
N ILE A 124 -3.56 9.79 -5.01
CA ILE A 124 -4.69 8.98 -5.50
C ILE A 124 -5.90 9.87 -5.77
N ARG A 125 -6.22 10.80 -4.87
CA ARG A 125 -7.35 11.73 -5.03
C ARG A 125 -7.22 12.60 -6.27
N LYS A 126 -6.03 13.04 -6.62
CA LYS A 126 -5.78 13.82 -7.83
C LYS A 126 -6.17 13.04 -9.10
N ILE A 127 -5.92 11.72 -9.12
CA ILE A 127 -6.31 10.86 -10.24
C ILE A 127 -7.84 10.82 -10.36
N GLY A 128 -8.55 10.57 -9.24
CA GLY A 128 -10.01 10.51 -9.22
C GLY A 128 -10.67 11.79 -9.71
N ARG A 129 -10.12 12.95 -9.37
CA ARG A 129 -10.63 14.25 -9.82
C ARG A 129 -10.42 14.50 -11.31
N ALA A 130 -9.43 13.88 -11.92
CA ALA A 130 -9.18 14.01 -13.35
C ALA A 130 -10.21 13.28 -14.21
N HIS A 131 -10.99 12.39 -13.61
CA HIS A 131 -12.00 11.58 -14.30
C HIS A 131 -13.44 11.97 -13.97
N VAL A 132 -13.63 13.04 -13.25
CA VAL A 132 -14.97 13.56 -12.88
C VAL A 132 -15.47 14.55 -13.92
#